data_6ac8f65ea8f48074d7418ee67c0edf42
#
_entry.id   6ac8f65ea8f48074d7418ee67c0edf42
#
_cell.length_a   1.000
_cell.length_b   1.000
_cell.length_c   1.000
_cell.angle_alpha   90.00
_cell.angle_beta   90.00
_cell.angle_gamma   90.00
#
_symmetry.space_group_name_H-M   'P 1'
#
loop_
_entity.id
_entity.type
_entity.pdbx_description
1 polymer ?
#
loop_
_entity_poly.entity_id
_entity_poly.type
_entity_poly.pdbx_seq_one_letter_code
_entity_poly.pdbx_strand_id
1 'polypeptide(L)'
;MMNEKEALIIKYIKENPFISQNELAEKTKLSRSAVAGYISSLTKQGILLGRAYVLPTKKEVLCVGGSNIDRKIQVINQICYGTSNPASSSQSYGGVARNIAENLGKLGCEPSLLTVIGEDKDGEGLMHHTKEFVDLSPSKIMHNEVTGTYTAILDEDGEMAIALADMSIYDKVNIDFIEKRWGYFSSSRVVVVDTNFPSDVLHYIIERCNKEKIAICITPVSSPKIKKLPQKLEGVTWIIANHDEAEALANMKIKNDDDFQTAAKKILKKGVENVIITRGSQGLLYMNIAGTTGTILPPKIHVEDVTGAGDSLVSGFIYAHLNGYSLEEACKI
;
A
#
# COMPACT_ATOMS: atom_id res chain seq x y z
N MET A 1 5.74 9.45 -26.24
CA MET A 1 6.57 10.70 -26.36
C MET A 1 5.63 11.88 -26.25
N MET A 2 5.97 12.84 -25.40
CA MET A 2 5.24 14.08 -25.21
C MET A 2 5.41 14.95 -26.47
N ASN A 3 4.31 15.48 -27.00
CA ASN A 3 4.37 16.33 -28.18
C ASN A 3 4.73 17.80 -27.83
N GLU A 4 5.11 18.62 -28.84
CA GLU A 4 5.52 20.00 -28.61
C GLU A 4 4.45 20.87 -27.92
N LYS A 5 3.16 20.62 -28.19
CA LYS A 5 2.05 21.37 -27.57
C LYS A 5 1.87 20.99 -26.10
N GLU A 6 2.00 19.72 -25.77
CA GLU A 6 2.00 19.23 -24.37
C GLU A 6 3.17 19.83 -23.58
N ALA A 7 4.37 19.85 -24.17
CA ALA A 7 5.55 20.44 -23.54
C ALA A 7 5.36 21.94 -23.26
N LEU A 8 4.75 22.69 -24.22
CA LEU A 8 4.46 24.09 -24.07
C LEU A 8 3.42 24.37 -22.97
N ILE A 9 2.36 23.56 -22.88
CA ILE A 9 1.35 23.63 -21.82
C ILE A 9 1.98 23.42 -20.47
N ILE A 10 2.82 22.37 -20.35
CA ILE A 10 3.53 22.04 -19.09
C ILE A 10 4.46 23.20 -18.69
N LYS A 11 5.16 23.81 -19.64
CA LYS A 11 6.01 24.98 -19.38
C LYS A 11 5.23 26.09 -18.68
N TYR A 12 4.10 26.50 -19.24
CA TYR A 12 3.27 27.57 -18.67
C TYR A 12 2.64 27.18 -17.32
N ILE A 13 2.28 25.92 -17.14
CA ILE A 13 1.79 25.40 -15.84
C ILE A 13 2.90 25.45 -14.79
N LYS A 14 4.16 25.13 -15.14
CA LYS A 14 5.31 25.26 -14.22
C LYS A 14 5.54 26.71 -13.79
N GLU A 15 5.39 27.64 -14.71
CA GLU A 15 5.52 29.09 -14.43
C GLU A 15 4.38 29.61 -13.55
N ASN A 16 3.15 29.11 -13.76
CA ASN A 16 1.97 29.46 -12.97
C ASN A 16 1.03 28.24 -12.83
N PRO A 17 1.08 27.48 -11.71
CA PRO A 17 0.22 26.32 -11.47
C PRO A 17 -1.28 26.63 -11.43
N PHE A 18 -1.65 27.90 -11.23
CA PHE A 18 -3.05 28.36 -11.17
C PHE A 18 -3.53 28.97 -12.49
N ILE A 19 -2.75 28.88 -13.57
CA ILE A 19 -3.11 29.41 -14.89
C ILE A 19 -4.43 28.80 -15.38
N SER A 20 -5.34 29.62 -15.85
CA SER A 20 -6.63 29.17 -16.38
C SER A 20 -6.49 28.54 -17.78
N GLN A 21 -7.46 27.71 -18.16
CA GLN A 21 -7.48 27.10 -19.50
C GLN A 21 -7.64 28.17 -20.60
N ASN A 22 -8.27 29.33 -20.31
CA ASN A 22 -8.37 30.44 -21.23
C ASN A 22 -7.01 31.11 -21.45
N GLU A 23 -6.28 31.41 -20.38
CA GLU A 23 -4.91 31.95 -20.46
C GLU A 23 -3.95 30.98 -21.16
N LEU A 24 -4.07 29.68 -20.90
CA LEU A 24 -3.30 28.67 -21.62
C LEU A 24 -3.63 28.68 -23.12
N ALA A 25 -4.91 28.80 -23.47
CA ALA A 25 -5.33 28.87 -24.88
C ALA A 25 -4.73 30.09 -25.59
N GLU A 26 -4.74 31.26 -24.96
CA GLU A 26 -4.13 32.46 -25.46
C GLU A 26 -2.61 32.33 -25.64
N LYS A 27 -1.91 31.88 -24.59
CA LYS A 27 -0.44 31.71 -24.60
C LYS A 27 0.05 30.67 -25.59
N THR A 28 -0.71 29.55 -25.75
CA THR A 28 -0.34 28.46 -26.66
C THR A 28 -0.88 28.64 -28.09
N LYS A 29 -1.72 29.63 -28.32
CA LYS A 29 -2.47 29.86 -29.58
C LYS A 29 -3.32 28.63 -29.98
N LEU A 30 -3.89 27.95 -29.00
CA LEU A 30 -4.79 26.80 -29.16
C LEU A 30 -6.21 27.22 -28.80
N SER A 31 -7.20 26.44 -29.26
CA SER A 31 -8.56 26.61 -28.77
C SER A 31 -8.67 26.12 -27.31
N ARG A 32 -9.60 26.68 -26.53
CA ARG A 32 -9.88 26.22 -25.16
C ARG A 32 -10.21 24.73 -25.12
N SER A 33 -10.95 24.19 -26.10
CA SER A 33 -11.30 22.78 -26.20
C SER A 33 -10.07 21.91 -26.46
N ALA A 34 -9.11 22.35 -27.27
CA ALA A 34 -7.86 21.66 -27.48
C ALA A 34 -7.01 21.61 -26.18
N VAL A 35 -6.90 22.76 -25.48
CA VAL A 35 -6.23 22.83 -24.19
C VAL A 35 -6.88 21.90 -23.18
N ALA A 36 -8.21 21.86 -23.09
CA ALA A 36 -8.92 20.92 -22.20
C ALA A 36 -8.62 19.45 -22.55
N GLY A 37 -8.53 19.12 -23.84
CA GLY A 37 -8.14 17.78 -24.31
C GLY A 37 -6.71 17.42 -23.88
N TYR A 38 -5.74 18.33 -24.06
CA TYR A 38 -4.36 18.11 -23.61
C TYR A 38 -4.26 17.98 -22.10
N ILE A 39 -4.93 18.81 -21.32
CA ILE A 39 -4.97 18.72 -19.85
C ILE A 39 -5.54 17.37 -19.42
N SER A 40 -6.66 16.94 -20.02
CA SER A 40 -7.24 15.63 -19.73
C SER A 40 -6.28 14.48 -20.05
N SER A 41 -5.59 14.55 -21.19
CA SER A 41 -4.56 13.57 -21.56
C SER A 41 -3.41 13.54 -20.57
N LEU A 42 -2.85 14.70 -20.23
CA LEU A 42 -1.74 14.84 -19.28
C LEU A 42 -2.11 14.37 -17.86
N THR A 43 -3.37 14.59 -17.45
CA THR A 43 -3.87 14.10 -16.17
C THR A 43 -4.01 12.57 -16.18
N LYS A 44 -4.53 11.98 -17.26
CA LYS A 44 -4.60 10.53 -17.43
C LYS A 44 -3.23 9.86 -17.44
N GLN A 45 -2.22 10.55 -17.97
CA GLN A 45 -0.83 10.09 -18.00
C GLN A 45 -0.10 10.32 -16.67
N GLY A 46 -0.74 10.93 -15.66
CA GLY A 46 -0.12 11.23 -14.37
C GLY A 46 0.91 12.37 -14.41
N ILE A 47 0.98 13.10 -15.54
CA ILE A 47 1.85 14.27 -15.68
C ILE A 47 1.27 15.49 -14.97
N LEU A 48 -0.06 15.56 -14.83
CA LEU A 48 -0.79 16.54 -14.03
C LEU A 48 -1.61 15.81 -12.96
N LEU A 49 -1.53 16.26 -11.71
CA LEU A 49 -2.14 15.56 -10.57
C LEU A 49 -3.46 16.15 -10.09
N GLY A 50 -3.90 17.30 -10.62
CA GLY A 50 -5.13 17.92 -10.15
C GLY A 50 -5.48 19.24 -10.83
N ARG A 51 -6.55 19.89 -10.33
CA ARG A 51 -7.08 21.13 -10.91
C ARG A 51 -6.15 22.35 -10.75
N ALA A 52 -5.24 22.33 -9.81
CA ALA A 52 -4.17 23.33 -9.68
C ALA A 52 -2.96 22.98 -10.57
N TYR A 53 -3.10 22.04 -11.51
CA TYR A 53 -2.03 21.58 -12.40
C TYR A 53 -0.74 21.26 -11.66
N VAL A 54 -0.86 20.57 -10.54
CA VAL A 54 0.30 20.13 -9.75
C VAL A 54 1.05 19.10 -10.58
N LEU A 55 2.32 19.38 -10.83
CA LEU A 55 3.21 18.41 -11.46
C LEU A 55 3.72 17.46 -10.36
N PRO A 56 3.78 16.15 -10.61
CA PRO A 56 4.40 15.26 -9.65
C PRO A 56 5.86 15.69 -9.46
N THR A 57 6.26 15.94 -8.24
CA THR A 57 7.63 15.65 -7.83
C THR A 57 7.83 14.17 -8.12
N LYS A 58 9.04 13.76 -8.49
CA LYS A 58 9.35 12.38 -8.91
C LYS A 58 8.91 11.39 -7.82
N LYS A 59 7.63 10.97 -7.85
CA LYS A 59 7.09 10.03 -6.86
C LYS A 59 7.48 8.64 -7.28
N GLU A 60 8.12 7.92 -6.38
CA GLU A 60 8.64 6.60 -6.70
C GLU A 60 7.62 5.52 -6.37
N VAL A 61 6.88 5.68 -5.27
CA VAL A 61 5.96 4.66 -4.78
C VAL A 61 4.63 5.27 -4.35
N LEU A 62 3.53 4.63 -4.74
CA LEU A 62 2.22 4.87 -4.17
C LEU A 62 1.84 3.69 -3.29
N CYS A 63 1.68 3.90 -1.98
CA CYS A 63 1.10 2.92 -1.07
C CYS A 63 -0.41 3.15 -0.97
N VAL A 64 -1.20 2.08 -1.10
CA VAL A 64 -2.67 2.13 -1.17
C VAL A 64 -3.25 1.16 -0.16
N GLY A 65 -4.07 1.64 0.77
CA GLY A 65 -4.71 0.76 1.74
C GLY A 65 -4.92 1.35 3.13
N GLY A 66 -4.70 0.54 4.14
CA GLY A 66 -5.03 0.84 5.52
C GLY A 66 -4.07 1.78 6.22
N SER A 67 -4.65 2.59 7.08
CA SER A 67 -4.00 3.49 8.02
C SER A 67 -4.91 3.59 9.25
N ASN A 68 -4.48 3.09 10.38
CA ASN A 68 -5.33 2.94 11.57
C ASN A 68 -4.56 3.19 12.86
N ILE A 69 -5.29 3.22 13.96
CA ILE A 69 -4.72 3.26 15.30
C ILE A 69 -4.67 1.86 15.88
N ASP A 70 -3.48 1.45 16.30
CA ASP A 70 -3.28 0.20 17.04
C ASP A 70 -3.27 0.52 18.54
N ARG A 71 -4.18 -0.10 19.30
CA ARG A 71 -4.27 0.00 20.75
C ARG A 71 -3.93 -1.35 21.36
N LYS A 72 -3.01 -1.35 22.30
CA LYS A 72 -2.65 -2.54 23.09
C LYS A 72 -3.05 -2.27 24.54
N ILE A 73 -3.93 -3.09 25.09
CA ILE A 73 -4.46 -2.96 26.44
C ILE A 73 -4.07 -4.25 27.17
N GLN A 74 -3.20 -4.15 28.17
CA GLN A 74 -2.80 -5.30 28.98
C GLN A 74 -3.44 -5.21 30.34
N VAL A 75 -4.23 -6.20 30.72
CA VAL A 75 -4.80 -6.29 32.07
C VAL A 75 -3.72 -6.65 33.06
N ILE A 76 -3.84 -6.09 34.29
CA ILE A 76 -2.83 -6.26 35.37
C ILE A 76 -3.03 -7.60 36.10
N ASN A 77 -4.27 -8.06 36.16
CA ASN A 77 -4.65 -9.29 36.86
C ASN A 77 -5.49 -10.17 35.92
N GLN A 78 -5.88 -11.35 36.39
CA GLN A 78 -6.77 -12.24 35.63
C GLN A 78 -8.03 -11.53 35.14
N ILE A 79 -8.39 -11.75 33.87
CA ILE A 79 -9.56 -11.13 33.26
C ILE A 79 -10.84 -11.58 33.97
N CYS A 80 -11.58 -10.61 34.50
CA CYS A 80 -12.91 -10.82 35.08
C CYS A 80 -13.97 -10.31 34.12
N TYR A 81 -14.80 -11.20 33.57
CA TYR A 81 -15.87 -10.82 32.66
C TYR A 81 -17.02 -10.11 33.40
N GLY A 82 -17.64 -9.15 32.70
CA GLY A 82 -18.81 -8.43 33.22
C GLY A 82 -18.51 -7.34 34.23
N THR A 83 -17.23 -7.01 34.43
CA THR A 83 -16.79 -5.93 35.33
C THR A 83 -15.60 -5.16 34.75
N SER A 84 -15.18 -4.06 35.42
CA SER A 84 -13.99 -3.32 35.06
C SER A 84 -12.73 -4.05 35.48
N ASN A 85 -11.74 -4.13 34.58
CA ASN A 85 -10.43 -4.71 34.82
C ASN A 85 -9.38 -3.59 34.83
N PRO A 86 -8.56 -3.45 35.90
CA PRO A 86 -7.41 -2.56 35.84
C PRO A 86 -6.45 -2.97 34.73
N ALA A 87 -5.99 -2.01 33.93
CA ALA A 87 -5.15 -2.27 32.78
C ALA A 87 -4.18 -1.12 32.50
N SER A 88 -3.09 -1.44 31.82
CA SER A 88 -2.23 -0.46 31.15
C SER A 88 -2.60 -0.40 29.66
N SER A 89 -2.45 0.77 29.06
CA SER A 89 -2.73 0.92 27.62
C SER A 89 -1.61 1.66 26.90
N SER A 90 -1.33 1.24 25.68
CA SER A 90 -0.46 1.96 24.75
C SER A 90 -1.16 2.12 23.41
N GLN A 91 -0.75 3.13 22.66
CA GLN A 91 -1.28 3.42 21.33
C GLN A 91 -0.13 3.67 20.36
N SER A 92 -0.27 3.19 19.14
CA SER A 92 0.66 3.45 18.04
C SER A 92 -0.11 3.65 16.74
N TYR A 93 0.55 4.25 15.76
CA TYR A 93 0.01 4.41 14.42
C TYR A 93 0.31 3.16 13.60
N GLY A 94 -0.74 2.54 13.07
CA GLY A 94 -0.70 1.28 12.34
C GLY A 94 -1.24 1.39 10.91
N GLY A 95 -1.51 0.23 10.33
CA GLY A 95 -1.97 0.05 8.97
C GLY A 95 -0.84 -0.33 8.01
N VAL A 96 -1.01 -1.45 7.31
CA VAL A 96 0.04 -2.04 6.46
C VAL A 96 0.54 -1.05 5.40
N ALA A 97 -0.36 -0.46 4.62
CA ALA A 97 0.03 0.51 3.59
C ALA A 97 0.74 1.73 4.18
N ARG A 98 0.26 2.25 5.36
CA ARG A 98 0.90 3.37 6.04
C ARG A 98 2.29 3.00 6.57
N ASN A 99 2.43 1.85 7.22
CA ASN A 99 3.71 1.39 7.75
C ASN A 99 4.75 1.25 6.64
N ILE A 100 4.36 0.67 5.50
CA ILE A 100 5.23 0.53 4.33
C ILE A 100 5.64 1.92 3.80
N ALA A 101 4.68 2.84 3.66
CA ALA A 101 4.97 4.18 3.19
C ALA A 101 5.94 4.91 4.13
N GLU A 102 5.70 4.87 5.45
CA GLU A 102 6.57 5.50 6.44
C GLU A 102 8.00 4.91 6.41
N ASN A 103 8.12 3.59 6.34
CA ASN A 103 9.43 2.94 6.24
C ASN A 103 10.17 3.34 4.95
N LEU A 104 9.49 3.40 3.82
CA LEU A 104 10.06 3.89 2.56
C LEU A 104 10.53 5.34 2.66
N GLY A 105 9.74 6.22 3.32
CA GLY A 105 10.15 7.59 3.58
C GLY A 105 11.40 7.68 4.46
N LYS A 106 11.50 6.87 5.51
CA LYS A 106 12.70 6.75 6.36
C LYS A 106 13.92 6.21 5.61
N LEU A 107 13.73 5.39 4.59
CA LEU A 107 14.79 4.91 3.69
C LEU A 107 15.19 5.95 2.63
N GLY A 108 14.57 7.13 2.61
CA GLY A 108 14.88 8.22 1.67
C GLY A 108 14.15 8.15 0.33
N CYS A 109 13.15 7.28 0.18
CA CYS A 109 12.22 7.33 -0.94
C CYS A 109 11.24 8.50 -0.78
N GLU A 110 10.54 8.85 -1.87
CA GLU A 110 9.45 9.83 -1.87
C GLU A 110 8.08 9.13 -2.03
N PRO A 111 7.58 8.43 -0.99
CA PRO A 111 6.32 7.71 -1.09
C PRO A 111 5.11 8.64 -0.99
N SER A 112 4.01 8.22 -1.61
CA SER A 112 2.68 8.77 -1.35
C SER A 112 1.81 7.70 -0.71
N LEU A 113 0.85 8.11 0.13
CA LEU A 113 -0.14 7.22 0.73
C LEU A 113 -1.54 7.61 0.27
N LEU A 114 -2.26 6.65 -0.29
CA LEU A 114 -3.68 6.74 -0.61
C LEU A 114 -4.46 5.91 0.39
N THR A 115 -5.09 6.59 1.33
CA THR A 115 -5.92 5.99 2.38
C THR A 115 -7.13 6.87 2.68
N VAL A 116 -7.99 6.40 3.57
CA VAL A 116 -9.11 7.17 4.13
C VAL A 116 -9.01 7.19 5.65
N ILE A 117 -9.31 8.32 6.25
CA ILE A 117 -9.14 8.61 7.67
C ILE A 117 -10.39 9.36 8.13
N GLY A 118 -10.85 9.11 9.36
CA GLY A 118 -11.96 9.81 9.97
C GLY A 118 -11.63 11.27 10.33
N GLU A 119 -12.68 12.07 10.51
CA GLU A 119 -12.55 13.44 11.00
C GLU A 119 -12.58 13.44 12.54
N ASP A 120 -11.57 12.81 13.14
CA ASP A 120 -11.42 12.67 14.59
C ASP A 120 -9.98 12.95 15.05
N LYS A 121 -9.77 13.01 16.38
CA LYS A 121 -8.45 13.29 16.97
C LYS A 121 -7.41 12.22 16.63
N ASP A 122 -7.84 10.97 16.51
CA ASP A 122 -6.97 9.86 16.13
C ASP A 122 -6.48 10.03 14.69
N GLY A 123 -7.37 10.42 13.79
CA GLY A 123 -7.05 10.73 12.39
C GLY A 123 -6.12 11.95 12.25
N GLU A 124 -6.37 13.02 13.01
CA GLU A 124 -5.51 14.21 13.03
C GLU A 124 -4.09 13.85 13.48
N GLY A 125 -3.96 13.08 14.57
CA GLY A 125 -2.66 12.65 15.11
C GLY A 125 -1.91 11.76 14.13
N LEU A 126 -2.60 10.79 13.51
CA LEU A 126 -2.05 9.88 12.52
C LEU A 126 -1.55 10.63 11.27
N MET A 127 -2.35 11.57 10.75
CA MET A 127 -1.96 12.43 9.61
C MET A 127 -0.76 13.28 9.95
N HIS A 128 -0.75 13.89 11.15
CA HIS A 128 0.33 14.77 11.58
C HIS A 128 1.67 14.02 11.67
N HIS A 129 1.66 12.80 12.22
CA HIS A 129 2.86 11.96 12.28
C HIS A 129 3.31 11.50 10.88
N THR A 130 2.37 10.96 10.08
CA THR A 130 2.70 10.32 8.81
C THR A 130 3.25 11.31 7.78
N LYS A 131 2.76 12.56 7.76
CA LYS A 131 3.21 13.60 6.81
C LYS A 131 4.69 13.97 6.89
N GLU A 132 5.36 13.63 7.98
CA GLU A 132 6.80 13.87 8.14
C GLU A 132 7.63 13.03 7.13
N PHE A 133 7.10 11.90 6.71
CA PHE A 133 7.80 10.92 5.87
C PHE A 133 7.10 10.67 4.53
N VAL A 134 5.80 11.01 4.42
CA VAL A 134 4.93 10.55 3.34
C VAL A 134 4.08 11.69 2.79
N ASP A 135 3.95 11.77 1.47
CA ASP A 135 2.96 12.67 0.85
C ASP A 135 1.55 12.08 0.99
N LEU A 136 0.71 12.80 1.72
CA LEU A 136 -0.69 12.44 1.99
C LEU A 136 -1.70 13.07 1.02
N SER A 137 -1.23 13.77 -0.01
CA SER A 137 -2.11 14.45 -0.99
C SER A 137 -3.15 13.52 -1.65
N PRO A 138 -2.88 12.21 -1.91
CA PRO A 138 -3.90 11.32 -2.43
C PRO A 138 -4.90 10.82 -1.39
N SER A 139 -4.62 10.97 -0.10
CA SER A 139 -5.51 10.52 0.99
C SER A 139 -6.75 11.41 1.13
N LYS A 140 -7.75 10.94 1.87
CA LYS A 140 -8.99 11.69 2.12
C LYS A 140 -9.42 11.58 3.57
N ILE A 141 -9.74 12.73 4.18
CA ILE A 141 -10.49 12.79 5.43
C ILE A 141 -11.97 12.60 5.08
N MET A 142 -12.63 11.65 5.74
CA MET A 142 -14.04 11.37 5.57
C MET A 142 -14.83 12.00 6.72
N HIS A 143 -15.69 12.95 6.37
CA HIS A 143 -16.59 13.61 7.33
C HIS A 143 -17.59 12.60 7.89
N ASN A 144 -17.89 12.73 9.18
CA ASN A 144 -18.82 11.86 9.94
C ASN A 144 -18.41 10.38 9.99
N GLU A 145 -17.14 10.04 9.71
CA GLU A 145 -16.58 8.71 9.88
C GLU A 145 -15.49 8.75 10.97
N VAL A 146 -15.23 7.59 11.58
CA VAL A 146 -14.16 7.42 12.56
C VAL A 146 -12.95 6.74 11.92
N THR A 147 -11.78 7.11 12.40
CA THR A 147 -10.52 6.49 11.97
C THR A 147 -10.50 5.02 12.36
N GLY A 148 -10.03 4.15 11.46
CA GLY A 148 -9.92 2.73 11.72
C GLY A 148 -9.10 2.44 12.98
N THR A 149 -9.55 1.46 13.77
CA THR A 149 -8.85 1.06 15.00
C THR A 149 -8.69 -0.45 15.08
N TYR A 150 -7.53 -0.88 15.58
CA TYR A 150 -7.28 -2.26 16.01
C TYR A 150 -6.94 -2.24 17.49
N THR A 151 -7.73 -2.93 18.31
CA THR A 151 -7.52 -2.99 19.75
C THR A 151 -7.24 -4.44 20.17
N ALA A 152 -6.02 -4.71 20.62
CA ALA A 152 -5.64 -5.98 21.22
C ALA A 152 -5.77 -5.89 22.74
N ILE A 153 -6.51 -6.80 23.34
CA ILE A 153 -6.60 -6.98 24.79
C ILE A 153 -5.75 -8.20 25.14
N LEU A 154 -4.75 -7.96 25.98
CA LEU A 154 -3.82 -8.98 26.47
C LEU A 154 -4.18 -9.32 27.91
N ASP A 155 -3.99 -10.56 28.29
CA ASP A 155 -4.11 -11.04 29.67
C ASP A 155 -2.88 -10.61 30.53
N GLU A 156 -2.83 -11.08 31.76
CA GLU A 156 -1.75 -10.80 32.71
C GLU A 156 -0.38 -11.33 32.24
N ASP A 157 -0.36 -12.39 31.46
CA ASP A 157 0.85 -13.01 30.89
C ASP A 157 1.30 -12.34 29.59
N GLY A 158 0.50 -11.39 29.05
CA GLY A 158 0.79 -10.69 27.81
C GLY A 158 0.31 -11.45 26.56
N GLU A 159 -0.44 -12.53 26.73
CA GLU A 159 -1.04 -13.30 25.64
C GLU A 159 -2.34 -12.63 25.15
N MET A 160 -2.60 -12.71 23.85
CA MET A 160 -3.78 -12.05 23.25
C MET A 160 -5.07 -12.78 23.63
N ALA A 161 -5.86 -12.19 24.52
CA ALA A 161 -7.16 -12.71 24.91
C ALA A 161 -8.24 -12.43 23.85
N ILE A 162 -8.26 -11.21 23.27
CA ILE A 162 -9.20 -10.80 22.22
C ILE A 162 -8.63 -9.66 21.41
N ALA A 163 -8.95 -9.62 20.12
CA ALA A 163 -8.68 -8.47 19.27
C ALA A 163 -9.98 -7.95 18.63
N LEU A 164 -10.14 -6.65 18.62
CA LEU A 164 -11.28 -5.94 18.03
C LEU A 164 -10.76 -5.04 16.91
N ALA A 165 -11.33 -5.19 15.72
CA ALA A 165 -10.94 -4.40 14.55
C ALA A 165 -12.16 -3.64 14.00
N ASP A 166 -12.20 -2.34 14.23
CA ASP A 166 -13.14 -1.45 13.54
C ASP A 166 -12.42 -0.83 12.34
N MET A 167 -12.68 -1.40 11.17
CA MET A 167 -12.09 -1.00 9.89
C MET A 167 -13.17 -0.61 8.88
N SER A 168 -14.38 -0.30 9.36
CA SER A 168 -15.57 -0.02 8.54
C SER A 168 -15.40 1.18 7.61
N ILE A 169 -14.53 2.12 7.95
CA ILE A 169 -14.24 3.30 7.12
C ILE A 169 -13.70 2.89 5.72
N TYR A 170 -12.97 1.78 5.63
CA TYR A 170 -12.43 1.33 4.33
C TYR A 170 -13.50 0.80 3.39
N ASP A 171 -14.64 0.33 3.92
CA ASP A 171 -15.77 -0.15 3.11
C ASP A 171 -16.49 1.01 2.38
N LYS A 172 -16.19 2.26 2.75
CA LYS A 172 -16.70 3.48 2.08
C LYS A 172 -15.90 3.85 0.82
N VAL A 173 -14.74 3.24 0.61
CA VAL A 173 -13.94 3.46 -0.60
C VAL A 173 -14.61 2.78 -1.79
N ASN A 174 -14.69 3.48 -2.91
CA ASN A 174 -15.30 3.00 -4.14
C ASN A 174 -14.42 3.31 -5.36
N ILE A 175 -14.79 2.78 -6.51
CA ILE A 175 -14.04 2.95 -7.76
C ILE A 175 -13.92 4.43 -8.16
N ASP A 176 -14.96 5.25 -7.98
CA ASP A 176 -14.93 6.68 -8.30
C ASP A 176 -13.86 7.44 -7.46
N PHE A 177 -13.68 7.04 -6.21
CA PHE A 177 -12.61 7.57 -5.36
C PHE A 177 -11.23 7.29 -5.95
N ILE A 178 -10.99 6.08 -6.46
CA ILE A 178 -9.74 5.66 -7.09
C ILE A 178 -9.54 6.37 -8.44
N GLU A 179 -10.60 6.45 -9.26
CA GLU A 179 -10.52 7.12 -10.59
C GLU A 179 -10.09 8.57 -10.48
N LYS A 180 -10.67 9.32 -9.51
CA LYS A 180 -10.30 10.71 -9.25
C LYS A 180 -8.84 10.90 -8.85
N ARG A 181 -8.17 9.82 -8.42
CA ARG A 181 -6.77 9.80 -7.96
C ARG A 181 -5.84 9.00 -8.86
N TRP A 182 -6.35 8.54 -9.99
CA TRP A 182 -5.58 7.67 -10.89
C TRP A 182 -4.27 8.30 -11.37
N GLY A 183 -4.18 9.63 -11.41
CA GLY A 183 -2.93 10.34 -11.71
C GLY A 183 -1.77 9.96 -10.79
N TYR A 184 -2.04 9.63 -9.51
CA TYR A 184 -0.99 9.17 -8.58
C TYR A 184 -0.51 7.75 -8.93
N PHE A 185 -1.39 6.87 -9.40
CA PHE A 185 -1.02 5.53 -9.86
C PHE A 185 -0.13 5.60 -11.10
N SER A 186 -0.56 6.33 -12.12
CA SER A 186 0.17 6.45 -13.39
C SER A 186 1.47 7.25 -13.30
N SER A 187 1.68 8.04 -12.25
CA SER A 187 2.94 8.76 -12.00
C SER A 187 3.94 7.97 -11.14
N SER A 188 3.53 6.86 -10.53
CA SER A 188 4.38 6.06 -9.66
C SER A 188 5.13 4.97 -10.45
N ARG A 189 6.36 4.66 -10.02
CA ARG A 189 7.14 3.53 -10.57
C ARG A 189 6.62 2.19 -10.06
N VAL A 190 6.15 2.16 -8.80
CA VAL A 190 5.58 1.00 -8.14
C VAL A 190 4.35 1.41 -7.34
N VAL A 191 3.30 0.61 -7.40
CA VAL A 191 2.12 0.73 -6.54
C VAL A 191 2.11 -0.44 -5.56
N VAL A 192 2.10 -0.17 -4.27
CA VAL A 192 1.97 -1.18 -3.21
C VAL A 192 0.54 -1.14 -2.68
N VAL A 193 -0.17 -2.27 -2.73
CA VAL A 193 -1.58 -2.34 -2.34
C VAL A 193 -1.77 -3.39 -1.26
N ASP A 194 -2.39 -2.98 -0.16
CA ASP A 194 -2.87 -3.93 0.86
C ASP A 194 -4.34 -4.35 0.61
N THR A 195 -4.85 -5.31 1.37
CA THR A 195 -6.19 -5.86 1.17
C THR A 195 -7.26 -5.24 2.09
N ASN A 196 -7.08 -3.99 2.55
CA ASN A 196 -8.08 -3.33 3.39
C ASN A 196 -9.29 -2.86 2.58
N PHE A 197 -9.11 -2.38 1.37
CA PHE A 197 -10.19 -1.84 0.54
C PHE A 197 -11.19 -2.91 0.08
N PRO A 198 -12.38 -2.52 -0.40
CA PRO A 198 -13.39 -3.44 -0.96
C PRO A 198 -12.88 -4.25 -2.14
N SER A 199 -13.49 -5.41 -2.36
CA SER A 199 -13.09 -6.36 -3.40
C SER A 199 -13.15 -5.77 -4.80
N ASP A 200 -14.21 -5.08 -5.15
CA ASP A 200 -14.41 -4.42 -6.44
C ASP A 200 -13.36 -3.33 -6.71
N VAL A 201 -12.96 -2.60 -5.67
CA VAL A 201 -11.89 -1.60 -5.73
C VAL A 201 -10.54 -2.26 -5.98
N LEU A 202 -10.22 -3.35 -5.27
CA LEU A 202 -8.96 -4.09 -5.46
C LEU A 202 -8.90 -4.70 -6.88
N HIS A 203 -9.99 -5.28 -7.36
CA HIS A 203 -10.08 -5.83 -8.72
C HIS A 203 -9.84 -4.74 -9.76
N TYR A 204 -10.51 -3.59 -9.61
CA TYR A 204 -10.35 -2.44 -10.50
C TYR A 204 -8.89 -1.94 -10.55
N ILE A 205 -8.23 -1.80 -9.37
CA ILE A 205 -6.83 -1.37 -9.30
C ILE A 205 -5.92 -2.35 -10.05
N ILE A 206 -6.04 -3.66 -9.76
CA ILE A 206 -5.21 -4.71 -10.37
C ILE A 206 -5.39 -4.73 -11.88
N GLU A 207 -6.64 -4.77 -12.36
CA GLU A 207 -6.95 -4.80 -13.80
C GLU A 207 -6.39 -3.57 -14.52
N ARG A 208 -6.56 -2.39 -13.93
CA ARG A 208 -6.14 -1.15 -14.57
C ARG A 208 -4.62 -0.98 -14.53
N CYS A 209 -3.94 -1.35 -13.45
CA CYS A 209 -2.48 -1.40 -13.39
C CYS A 209 -1.92 -2.34 -14.46
N ASN A 210 -2.51 -3.53 -14.62
CA ASN A 210 -2.12 -4.47 -15.68
C ASN A 210 -2.27 -3.85 -17.07
N LYS A 211 -3.41 -3.23 -17.36
CA LYS A 211 -3.68 -2.58 -18.65
C LYS A 211 -2.70 -1.44 -18.97
N GLU A 212 -2.35 -0.65 -17.97
CA GLU A 212 -1.46 0.51 -18.12
C GLU A 212 0.03 0.15 -17.88
N LYS A 213 0.35 -1.13 -17.59
CA LYS A 213 1.71 -1.63 -17.34
C LYS A 213 2.38 -0.96 -16.13
N ILE A 214 1.61 -0.68 -15.10
CA ILE A 214 2.10 -0.16 -13.83
C ILE A 214 2.50 -1.33 -12.94
N ALA A 215 3.74 -1.33 -12.45
CA ALA A 215 4.22 -2.37 -11.53
C ALA A 215 3.44 -2.32 -10.21
N ILE A 216 2.88 -3.47 -9.79
CA ILE A 216 2.05 -3.57 -8.59
C ILE A 216 2.56 -4.66 -7.65
N CYS A 217 2.71 -4.30 -6.38
CA CYS A 217 3.02 -5.23 -5.29
C CYS A 217 1.78 -5.38 -4.40
N ILE A 218 1.30 -6.60 -4.23
CA ILE A 218 0.22 -6.91 -3.29
C ILE A 218 0.81 -7.43 -1.98
N THR A 219 0.41 -6.82 -0.88
CA THR A 219 0.74 -7.27 0.48
C THR A 219 -0.56 -7.55 1.23
N PRO A 220 -0.94 -8.81 1.39
CA PRO A 220 -2.14 -9.16 2.16
C PRO A 220 -2.00 -8.71 3.62
N VAL A 221 -3.13 -8.40 4.23
CA VAL A 221 -3.17 -7.96 5.64
C VAL A 221 -3.42 -9.16 6.57
N SER A 222 -4.17 -10.13 6.06
CA SER A 222 -4.54 -11.35 6.81
C SER A 222 -5.19 -12.39 5.89
N SER A 223 -5.13 -13.64 6.30
CA SER A 223 -5.73 -14.76 5.55
C SER A 223 -7.23 -14.56 5.20
N PRO A 224 -8.11 -14.04 6.10
CA PRO A 224 -9.49 -13.78 5.74
C PRO A 224 -9.67 -12.75 4.62
N LYS A 225 -8.79 -11.75 4.52
CA LYS A 225 -8.86 -10.68 3.51
C LYS A 225 -8.37 -11.12 2.13
N ILE A 226 -7.71 -12.27 2.01
CA ILE A 226 -7.33 -12.87 0.70
C ILE A 226 -8.55 -13.06 -0.21
N LYS A 227 -9.72 -13.34 0.35
CA LYS A 227 -10.97 -13.50 -0.39
C LYS A 227 -11.41 -12.23 -1.16
N LYS A 228 -10.86 -11.07 -0.80
CA LYS A 228 -11.10 -9.81 -1.52
C LYS A 228 -10.32 -9.72 -2.84
N LEU A 229 -9.26 -10.50 -3.01
CA LEU A 229 -8.48 -10.53 -4.24
C LEU A 229 -9.19 -11.33 -5.34
N PRO A 230 -9.00 -10.97 -6.63
CA PRO A 230 -9.49 -11.79 -7.73
C PRO A 230 -8.81 -13.16 -7.75
N GLN A 231 -9.49 -14.16 -8.29
CA GLN A 231 -8.91 -15.50 -8.44
C GLN A 231 -7.71 -15.51 -9.39
N LYS A 232 -7.74 -14.68 -10.43
CA LYS A 232 -6.64 -14.43 -11.35
C LYS A 232 -5.95 -13.14 -10.95
N LEU A 233 -4.63 -13.18 -10.89
CA LEU A 233 -3.76 -12.08 -10.45
C LEU A 233 -2.83 -11.64 -11.61
N GLU A 234 -3.32 -11.75 -12.84
CA GLU A 234 -2.58 -11.34 -14.03
C GLU A 234 -2.19 -9.86 -13.96
N GLY A 235 -0.90 -9.57 -14.16
CA GLY A 235 -0.35 -8.23 -14.08
C GLY A 235 0.11 -7.82 -12.68
N VAL A 236 -0.07 -8.67 -11.67
CA VAL A 236 0.56 -8.46 -10.36
C VAL A 236 2.05 -8.82 -10.46
N THR A 237 2.91 -7.82 -10.24
CA THR A 237 4.36 -8.00 -10.37
C THR A 237 4.92 -8.75 -9.16
N TRP A 238 4.50 -8.39 -7.94
CA TRP A 238 4.90 -9.09 -6.71
C TRP A 238 3.73 -9.37 -5.81
N ILE A 239 3.78 -10.51 -5.16
CA ILE A 239 3.00 -10.80 -3.98
C ILE A 239 3.96 -11.16 -2.85
N ILE A 240 3.85 -10.45 -1.74
CA ILE A 240 4.67 -10.69 -0.53
C ILE A 240 3.69 -11.08 0.58
N ALA A 241 3.78 -12.31 1.04
CA ALA A 241 2.81 -12.90 1.96
C ALA A 241 3.51 -13.67 3.08
N ASN A 242 2.89 -13.73 4.25
CA ASN A 242 3.35 -14.63 5.31
C ASN A 242 2.85 -16.06 5.07
N HIS A 243 3.23 -16.99 5.97
CA HIS A 243 2.85 -18.41 5.91
C HIS A 243 1.33 -18.61 5.75
N ASP A 244 0.53 -18.01 6.64
CA ASP A 244 -0.92 -18.21 6.67
C ASP A 244 -1.63 -17.58 5.46
N GLU A 245 -1.11 -16.46 4.99
CA GLU A 245 -1.58 -15.78 3.77
C GLU A 245 -1.23 -16.61 2.53
N ALA A 246 -0.03 -17.20 2.49
CA ALA A 246 0.36 -18.09 1.40
C ALA A 246 -0.49 -19.36 1.35
N GLU A 247 -0.85 -19.96 2.51
CA GLU A 247 -1.83 -21.05 2.57
C GLU A 247 -3.17 -20.68 1.95
N ALA A 248 -3.69 -19.50 2.33
CA ALA A 248 -4.96 -19.00 1.83
C ALA A 248 -4.91 -18.68 0.33
N LEU A 249 -3.83 -18.04 -0.15
CA LEU A 249 -3.61 -17.75 -1.57
C LEU A 249 -3.49 -19.03 -2.40
N ALA A 250 -2.74 -20.01 -1.93
CA ALA A 250 -2.53 -21.28 -2.63
C ALA A 250 -3.68 -22.29 -2.46
N ASN A 251 -4.63 -21.99 -1.56
CA ASN A 251 -5.68 -22.90 -1.13
C ASN A 251 -5.12 -24.29 -0.77
N MET A 252 -4.14 -24.31 0.14
CA MET A 252 -3.52 -25.56 0.67
C MET A 252 -2.88 -25.31 2.03
N LYS A 253 -2.66 -26.38 2.79
CA LYS A 253 -1.86 -26.33 4.00
C LYS A 253 -0.38 -26.47 3.69
N ILE A 254 0.46 -25.72 4.41
CA ILE A 254 1.92 -25.74 4.32
C ILE A 254 2.45 -26.35 5.62
N LYS A 255 3.07 -27.53 5.53
CA LYS A 255 3.57 -28.27 6.70
C LYS A 255 5.08 -28.45 6.70
N ASN A 256 5.72 -28.28 5.54
CA ASN A 256 7.14 -28.51 5.33
C ASN A 256 7.67 -27.61 4.19
N ASP A 257 8.97 -27.65 3.93
CA ASP A 257 9.64 -26.82 2.94
C ASP A 257 9.17 -27.07 1.50
N ASP A 258 8.84 -28.32 1.13
CA ASP A 258 8.32 -28.65 -0.20
C ASP A 258 6.93 -28.05 -0.42
N ASP A 259 6.12 -27.97 0.64
CA ASP A 259 4.82 -27.32 0.58
C ASP A 259 4.93 -25.82 0.31
N PHE A 260 5.94 -25.11 0.85
CA PHE A 260 6.21 -23.71 0.51
C PHE A 260 6.49 -23.52 -0.97
N GLN A 261 7.33 -24.37 -1.56
CA GLN A 261 7.59 -24.33 -3.00
C GLN A 261 6.34 -24.63 -3.82
N THR A 262 5.52 -25.59 -3.37
CA THR A 262 4.27 -25.92 -4.03
C THR A 262 3.26 -24.78 -3.93
N ALA A 263 3.15 -24.11 -2.79
CA ALA A 263 2.32 -22.94 -2.60
C ALA A 263 2.76 -21.79 -3.52
N ALA A 264 4.06 -21.48 -3.56
CA ALA A 264 4.61 -20.46 -4.45
C ALA A 264 4.28 -20.75 -5.92
N LYS A 265 4.47 -21.99 -6.38
CA LYS A 265 4.09 -22.41 -7.76
C LYS A 265 2.59 -22.24 -8.04
N LYS A 266 1.72 -22.54 -7.06
CA LYS A 266 0.27 -22.32 -7.21
C LYS A 266 -0.09 -20.85 -7.30
N ILE A 267 0.58 -19.98 -6.53
CA ILE A 267 0.36 -18.55 -6.56
C ILE A 267 0.83 -17.98 -7.91
N LEU A 268 2.00 -18.37 -8.40
CA LEU A 268 2.47 -17.99 -9.76
C LEU A 268 1.48 -18.39 -10.85
N LYS A 269 0.86 -19.58 -10.76
CA LYS A 269 -0.17 -20.03 -11.72
C LYS A 269 -1.43 -19.15 -11.74
N LYS A 270 -1.64 -18.28 -10.74
CA LYS A 270 -2.72 -17.29 -10.76
C LYS A 270 -2.39 -16.07 -11.63
N GLY A 271 -1.16 -15.96 -12.15
CA GLY A 271 -0.73 -14.87 -13.03
C GLY A 271 0.22 -13.86 -12.36
N VAL A 272 0.66 -14.09 -11.12
CA VAL A 272 1.67 -13.29 -10.44
C VAL A 272 3.04 -13.54 -11.04
N GLU A 273 3.86 -12.50 -11.22
CA GLU A 273 5.21 -12.66 -11.80
C GLU A 273 6.25 -13.13 -10.77
N ASN A 274 6.17 -12.62 -9.54
CA ASN A 274 7.11 -12.92 -8.45
C ASN A 274 6.37 -13.16 -7.14
N VAL A 275 6.73 -14.18 -6.41
CA VAL A 275 6.15 -14.56 -5.11
C VAL A 275 7.25 -14.57 -4.07
N ILE A 276 7.02 -13.92 -2.93
CA ILE A 276 7.88 -13.94 -1.75
C ILE A 276 7.01 -14.41 -0.58
N ILE A 277 7.44 -15.47 0.10
CA ILE A 277 6.72 -16.02 1.28
C ILE A 277 7.63 -15.92 2.49
N THR A 278 7.22 -15.14 3.49
CA THR A 278 7.94 -15.03 4.76
C THR A 278 7.64 -16.22 5.67
N ARG A 279 8.66 -16.68 6.41
CA ARG A 279 8.64 -17.91 7.22
C ARG A 279 9.08 -17.64 8.67
N GLY A 280 8.91 -16.40 9.12
CA GLY A 280 9.36 -15.97 10.45
C GLY A 280 10.84 -16.18 10.66
N SER A 281 11.23 -16.86 11.74
CA SER A 281 12.63 -17.18 12.06
C SER A 281 13.34 -18.07 11.05
N GLN A 282 12.61 -18.66 10.11
CA GLN A 282 13.17 -19.47 9.02
C GLN A 282 13.46 -18.65 7.75
N GLY A 283 13.27 -17.31 7.79
CA GLY A 283 13.57 -16.41 6.70
C GLY A 283 12.45 -16.29 5.69
N LEU A 284 12.79 -16.35 4.41
CA LEU A 284 11.82 -16.25 3.33
C LEU A 284 12.19 -17.17 2.15
N LEU A 285 11.15 -17.52 1.37
CA LEU A 285 11.29 -18.17 0.07
C LEU A 285 10.86 -17.17 -1.02
N TYR A 286 11.62 -17.07 -2.11
CA TYR A 286 11.21 -16.34 -3.29
C TYR A 286 11.19 -17.24 -4.53
N MET A 287 10.26 -16.94 -5.45
CA MET A 287 10.12 -17.66 -6.72
C MET A 287 9.50 -16.74 -7.77
N ASN A 288 9.94 -16.86 -9.03
CA ASN A 288 9.34 -16.11 -10.14
C ASN A 288 8.98 -17.00 -11.34
N ILE A 289 8.26 -16.42 -12.28
CA ILE A 289 7.82 -17.11 -13.52
C ILE A 289 8.98 -17.51 -14.44
N ALA A 290 10.15 -16.87 -14.32
CA ALA A 290 11.35 -17.19 -15.09
C ALA A 290 12.11 -18.41 -14.51
N GLY A 291 11.65 -18.97 -13.38
CA GLY A 291 12.25 -20.13 -12.74
C GLY A 291 13.32 -19.79 -11.70
N THR A 292 13.58 -18.51 -11.44
CA THR A 292 14.47 -18.10 -10.33
C THR A 292 13.79 -18.41 -9.01
N THR A 293 14.48 -19.13 -8.13
CA THR A 293 13.97 -19.48 -6.80
C THR A 293 15.12 -19.58 -5.79
N GLY A 294 14.83 -19.28 -4.55
CA GLY A 294 15.79 -19.41 -3.47
C GLY A 294 15.15 -19.19 -2.09
N THR A 295 15.95 -19.44 -1.07
CA THR A 295 15.60 -19.20 0.33
C THR A 295 16.67 -18.31 0.96
N ILE A 296 16.24 -17.32 1.74
CA ILE A 296 17.15 -16.44 2.48
C ILE A 296 16.86 -16.62 3.96
N LEU A 297 17.91 -16.89 4.71
CA LEU A 297 17.83 -16.99 6.18
C LEU A 297 17.92 -15.57 6.78
N PRO A 298 17.18 -15.28 7.85
CA PRO A 298 17.30 -14.01 8.53
C PRO A 298 18.63 -13.90 9.29
N PRO A 299 19.09 -12.68 9.58
CA PRO A 299 20.21 -12.50 10.50
C PRO A 299 19.81 -13.02 11.90
N LYS A 300 20.80 -13.50 12.65
CA LYS A 300 20.57 -13.90 14.05
C LYS A 300 20.48 -12.64 14.91
N ILE A 301 19.30 -12.33 15.38
CA ILE A 301 19.00 -11.17 16.24
C ILE A 301 18.23 -11.61 17.47
N HIS A 302 18.26 -10.81 18.53
CA HIS A 302 17.31 -10.91 19.63
C HIS A 302 16.01 -10.20 19.19
N VAL A 303 14.90 -10.93 19.26
CA VAL A 303 13.58 -10.39 18.85
C VAL A 303 12.91 -9.80 20.09
N GLU A 304 12.59 -8.51 20.04
CA GLU A 304 11.81 -7.84 21.10
C GLU A 304 10.32 -7.73 20.70
N ASP A 305 10.02 -7.34 19.47
CA ASP A 305 8.67 -7.28 18.93
C ASP A 305 8.71 -7.63 17.43
N VAL A 306 7.74 -8.40 16.96
CA VAL A 306 7.59 -8.80 15.56
C VAL A 306 6.61 -7.91 14.78
N THR A 307 5.94 -6.98 15.46
CA THR A 307 4.96 -6.08 14.85
C THR A 307 5.62 -5.20 13.78
N GLY A 308 5.05 -5.19 12.58
CA GLY A 308 5.59 -4.41 11.47
C GLY A 308 6.82 -5.01 10.78
N ALA A 309 7.33 -6.19 11.21
CA ALA A 309 8.47 -6.84 10.54
C ALA A 309 8.16 -7.17 9.07
N GLY A 310 6.93 -7.61 8.77
CA GLY A 310 6.47 -7.83 7.40
C GLY A 310 6.45 -6.52 6.57
N ASP A 311 5.96 -5.44 7.16
CA ASP A 311 5.90 -4.13 6.50
C ASP A 311 7.31 -3.59 6.22
N SER A 312 8.25 -3.82 7.15
CA SER A 312 9.66 -3.44 6.99
C SER A 312 10.33 -4.23 5.87
N LEU A 313 10.06 -5.54 5.79
CA LEU A 313 10.58 -6.38 4.70
C LEU A 313 10.04 -5.91 3.34
N VAL A 314 8.74 -5.64 3.23
CA VAL A 314 8.15 -5.10 1.99
C VAL A 314 8.82 -3.78 1.61
N SER A 315 9.05 -2.90 2.57
CA SER A 315 9.67 -1.59 2.35
C SER A 315 11.12 -1.73 1.87
N GLY A 316 11.92 -2.58 2.53
CA GLY A 316 13.30 -2.89 2.13
C GLY A 316 13.37 -3.48 0.73
N PHE A 317 12.49 -4.44 0.43
CA PHE A 317 12.38 -5.06 -0.89
C PHE A 317 12.05 -4.03 -1.99
N ILE A 318 11.04 -3.18 -1.78
CA ILE A 318 10.66 -2.14 -2.76
C ILE A 318 11.78 -1.11 -2.92
N TYR A 319 12.42 -0.67 -1.82
CA TYR A 319 13.59 0.20 -1.86
C TYR A 319 14.71 -0.39 -2.72
N ALA A 320 15.05 -1.66 -2.50
CA ALA A 320 16.08 -2.36 -3.28
C ALA A 320 15.72 -2.44 -4.77
N HIS A 321 14.47 -2.82 -5.08
CA HIS A 321 13.96 -2.86 -6.45
C HIS A 321 14.08 -1.50 -7.15
N LEU A 322 13.71 -0.40 -6.50
CA LEU A 322 13.83 0.96 -7.04
C LEU A 322 15.28 1.35 -7.35
N ASN A 323 16.21 0.80 -6.61
CA ASN A 323 17.66 1.00 -6.80
C ASN A 323 18.30 -0.01 -7.77
N GLY A 324 17.48 -0.85 -8.46
CA GLY A 324 17.97 -1.73 -9.54
C GLY A 324 18.55 -3.06 -9.09
N TYR A 325 18.34 -3.46 -7.84
CA TYR A 325 18.75 -4.78 -7.34
C TYR A 325 17.93 -5.90 -7.99
N SER A 326 18.53 -7.04 -8.21
CA SER A 326 17.85 -8.26 -8.64
C SER A 326 16.87 -8.76 -7.59
N LEU A 327 15.95 -9.68 -7.97
CA LEU A 327 15.01 -10.29 -7.03
C LEU A 327 15.70 -10.90 -5.81
N GLU A 328 16.78 -11.65 -6.04
CA GLU A 328 17.55 -12.28 -4.96
C GLU A 328 18.21 -11.25 -4.03
N GLU A 329 18.85 -10.23 -4.59
CA GLU A 329 19.52 -9.18 -3.82
C GLU A 329 18.50 -8.36 -3.03
N ALA A 330 17.35 -8.01 -3.63
CA ALA A 330 16.29 -7.29 -2.97
C ALA A 330 15.68 -8.06 -1.78
N CYS A 331 15.66 -9.39 -1.86
CA CYS A 331 15.21 -10.23 -0.75
C CYS A 331 16.24 -10.35 0.41
N LYS A 332 17.48 -9.86 0.25
CA LYS A 332 18.54 -9.88 1.28
C LYS A 332 18.59 -8.59 2.10
N ILE A 333 17.91 -7.53 1.66
CA ILE A 333 17.80 -6.24 2.34
C ILE A 333 16.64 -6.24 3.32
#